data_75ee6d7e6ad1b848c52d935cef2ad20a
#
_entry.id   75ee6d7e6ad1b848c52d935cef2ad20a
#
_cell.length_a   1.000
_cell.length_b   1.000
_cell.length_c   1.000
_cell.angle_alpha   90.00
_cell.angle_beta   90.00
_cell.angle_gamma   90.00
#
_symmetry.space_group_name_H-M   'P 1'
#
loop_
_entity.id
_entity.type
_entity.pdbx_description
1 polymer ?
#
loop_
_entity_poly.entity_id
_entity_poly.type
_entity_poly.pdbx_seq_one_letter_code
_entity_poly.pdbx_strand_id
1 'polypeptide(L)'
;MPEKPAGQDLAHGVPPIAVSTTSTLANRTGSWKYIQPIYQDRIAPCNAACPVGVDIEGCMDLLRRGKLDEARDLMLRENPLPAVTGRVCEHPCHTACSRGAFDEPVNIRAVERMLGERDLGARTNAARPKGDAATPVPAAASRPRRKEKVAVVGSGPAGLACAYHLARLGYAVNVFESDPEPGGRLRYGIPDHKLPRAVLAREIDRIRAAGVTFRCDARLGKNLAWETIERHDAIFIATGAREHEPRDWERHDLPAVRSGLDFLREVRAGEPKAVGQRVVVIGGTDEAVDCARTALRLGSEVVLLFHGAREEMEADAEAVAAACREGLRLECLARPVGLQLAGHASDEQPLEAIESMFEAGEGGLPSTRLVGVACVRVRPPAAGEGGAPGRLTVPGSAFVISADTVLTAAGAEPGCDFLPPDLHRRGFTIRCDEWGRTSKAGLFAGGDVAGEPRTVAHALGAGKRVAIGIDHWLRQRAGESLPEPDPKSLRYGANGNVSITRWRGDDPVPRVNELNEVVPREMLNFAYFTHEPSRHDRWSAPGFGTSALAEVNLGLPPADALAEAKRCLNCGVCNDCDVCMIVCPDVAIHRHAEHGFSLSYKYCKGCGLCVTECPRGAMTMTREGL
;
A
#
# COMPACT_ATOMS: atom_id res chain seq x y z
N MET A 1 36.04 -51.73 6.56
CA MET A 1 34.90 -50.87 6.96
C MET A 1 34.91 -49.68 6.01
N PRO A 2 33.92 -49.48 5.16
CA PRO A 2 33.87 -48.28 4.34
C PRO A 2 33.54 -47.06 5.20
N GLU A 3 34.29 -45.99 4.99
CA GLU A 3 34.11 -44.69 5.65
C GLU A 3 32.67 -44.16 5.43
N LYS A 4 32.06 -43.71 6.52
CA LYS A 4 30.80 -43.00 6.46
C LYS A 4 30.96 -41.72 5.62
N PRO A 5 30.08 -41.46 4.65
CA PRO A 5 30.09 -40.17 3.99
C PRO A 5 29.82 -39.09 5.05
N ALA A 6 30.63 -38.02 5.01
CA ALA A 6 30.49 -36.85 5.88
C ALA A 6 29.06 -36.33 5.80
N GLY A 7 28.44 -36.21 6.97
CA GLY A 7 27.08 -35.69 7.08
C GLY A 7 26.97 -34.32 6.48
N GLN A 8 26.20 -34.19 5.43
CA GLN A 8 25.67 -32.89 5.05
C GLN A 8 24.80 -32.42 6.24
N ASP A 9 25.18 -31.30 6.81
CA ASP A 9 24.37 -30.60 7.79
C ASP A 9 22.97 -30.40 7.22
N LEU A 10 22.02 -31.19 7.70
CA LEU A 10 20.59 -30.97 7.48
C LEU A 10 20.18 -29.74 8.31
N ALA A 11 20.63 -28.57 7.89
CA ALA A 11 20.53 -27.29 8.60
C ALA A 11 19.09 -26.76 8.74
N HIS A 12 18.06 -27.57 8.53
CA HIS A 12 16.67 -27.11 8.59
C HIS A 12 15.72 -28.15 9.19
N GLY A 13 16.00 -28.61 10.43
CA GLY A 13 14.96 -29.16 11.29
C GLY A 13 14.11 -30.34 10.75
N VAL A 14 14.60 -31.08 9.77
CA VAL A 14 13.92 -32.30 9.32
C VAL A 14 14.06 -33.34 10.44
N PRO A 15 12.97 -33.87 10.99
CA PRO A 15 13.07 -34.91 12.02
C PRO A 15 13.84 -36.12 11.47
N PRO A 16 14.60 -36.85 12.29
CA PRO A 16 15.34 -38.02 11.85
C PRO A 16 14.36 -39.06 11.32
N ILE A 17 14.39 -39.27 10.02
CA ILE A 17 13.53 -40.21 9.30
C ILE A 17 14.33 -41.49 9.05
N ALA A 18 13.69 -42.66 9.25
CA ALA A 18 14.27 -43.92 8.85
C ALA A 18 14.38 -43.97 7.33
N VAL A 19 15.60 -43.86 6.80
CA VAL A 19 15.90 -43.98 5.36
C VAL A 19 16.12 -45.42 5.03
N SER A 20 15.37 -45.97 4.06
CA SER A 20 15.64 -47.30 3.50
C SER A 20 16.97 -47.27 2.74
N THR A 21 17.85 -48.19 3.07
CA THR A 21 19.14 -48.39 2.39
C THR A 21 19.06 -49.31 1.17
N THR A 22 17.88 -49.91 0.91
CA THR A 22 17.62 -50.79 -0.23
C THR A 22 16.85 -50.08 -1.32
N SER A 23 17.25 -50.34 -2.57
CA SER A 23 16.60 -49.76 -3.75
C SER A 23 15.22 -50.39 -3.97
N THR A 24 14.18 -49.57 -4.08
CA THR A 24 12.82 -49.99 -4.47
C THR A 24 12.60 -50.00 -5.97
N LEU A 25 13.67 -49.80 -6.78
CA LEU A 25 13.59 -49.72 -8.25
C LEU A 25 13.02 -50.96 -8.92
N ALA A 26 13.09 -52.16 -8.26
CA ALA A 26 12.47 -53.38 -8.74
C ALA A 26 10.94 -53.39 -8.63
N ASN A 27 10.37 -52.60 -7.68
CA ASN A 27 8.94 -52.59 -7.37
C ASN A 27 8.24 -51.45 -8.11
N ARG A 28 7.66 -51.72 -9.27
CA ARG A 28 6.86 -50.76 -10.06
C ARG A 28 5.49 -50.57 -9.44
N THR A 29 5.43 -49.88 -8.30
CA THR A 29 4.20 -49.67 -7.51
C THR A 29 3.19 -48.71 -8.14
N GLY A 30 3.59 -48.00 -9.21
CA GLY A 30 2.76 -47.01 -9.87
C GLY A 30 1.47 -47.53 -10.53
N SER A 31 1.40 -48.85 -10.84
CA SER A 31 0.20 -49.49 -11.39
C SER A 31 -0.97 -49.59 -10.38
N TRP A 32 -0.73 -49.37 -9.11
CA TRP A 32 -1.73 -49.50 -8.04
C TRP A 32 -2.44 -48.20 -7.70
N LYS A 33 -1.91 -47.06 -8.20
CA LYS A 33 -2.47 -45.76 -7.89
C LYS A 33 -3.66 -45.44 -8.83
N TYR A 34 -4.60 -44.72 -8.34
CA TYR A 34 -5.65 -44.00 -9.07
C TYR A 34 -5.61 -42.50 -8.80
N ILE A 35 -4.77 -42.09 -7.85
CA ILE A 35 -4.42 -40.70 -7.54
C ILE A 35 -2.90 -40.57 -7.52
N GLN A 36 -2.42 -39.39 -7.85
CA GLN A 36 -1.00 -39.10 -7.91
C GLN A 36 -0.70 -37.69 -7.42
N PRO A 37 0.46 -37.47 -6.77
CA PRO A 37 0.90 -36.14 -6.42
C PRO A 37 1.37 -35.36 -7.65
N ILE A 38 1.10 -34.07 -7.68
CA ILE A 38 1.66 -33.12 -8.65
C ILE A 38 2.23 -31.93 -7.91
N TYR A 39 3.26 -31.29 -8.47
CA TYR A 39 3.67 -29.96 -8.05
C TYR A 39 2.70 -28.95 -8.60
N GLN A 40 2.21 -28.10 -7.74
CA GLN A 40 1.27 -27.05 -8.09
C GLN A 40 1.58 -25.83 -7.24
N ASP A 41 2.34 -24.91 -7.79
CA ASP A 41 2.59 -23.64 -7.12
C ASP A 41 1.28 -22.88 -6.91
N ARG A 42 1.18 -22.22 -5.77
CA ARG A 42 0.04 -21.38 -5.36
C ARG A 42 0.53 -20.00 -5.00
N ILE A 43 -0.40 -19.09 -4.94
CA ILE A 43 -0.12 -17.71 -4.59
C ILE A 43 -0.01 -17.58 -3.08
N ALA A 44 1.05 -16.93 -2.62
CA ALA A 44 1.20 -16.59 -1.20
C ALA A 44 0.11 -15.59 -0.76
N PRO A 45 -0.46 -15.73 0.45
CA PRO A 45 -1.49 -14.81 0.95
C PRO A 45 -1.05 -13.35 0.98
N CYS A 46 0.23 -13.07 1.26
CA CYS A 46 0.79 -11.71 1.22
C CYS A 46 0.81 -11.10 -0.20
N ASN A 47 1.09 -11.90 -1.23
CA ASN A 47 1.02 -11.46 -2.63
C ASN A 47 -0.43 -11.10 -3.01
N ALA A 48 -1.39 -11.95 -2.62
CA ALA A 48 -2.81 -11.74 -2.90
C ALA A 48 -3.37 -10.51 -2.17
N ALA A 49 -2.87 -10.21 -0.98
CA ALA A 49 -3.32 -9.07 -0.19
C ALA A 49 -2.66 -7.74 -0.61
N CYS A 50 -1.61 -7.76 -1.42
CA CYS A 50 -0.88 -6.55 -1.78
C CYS A 50 -1.67 -5.69 -2.80
N PRO A 51 -2.09 -4.46 -2.44
CA PRO A 51 -2.83 -3.60 -3.38
C PRO A 51 -1.98 -3.15 -4.57
N VAL A 52 -0.65 -3.14 -4.42
CA VAL A 52 0.27 -2.84 -5.52
C VAL A 52 0.49 -4.06 -6.42
N GLY A 53 0.23 -5.29 -5.93
CA GLY A 53 0.47 -6.53 -6.67
C GLY A 53 1.96 -6.85 -6.83
N VAL A 54 2.72 -6.71 -5.74
CA VAL A 54 4.14 -7.11 -5.67
C VAL A 54 4.23 -8.61 -5.43
N ASP A 55 5.18 -9.27 -6.07
CA ASP A 55 5.59 -10.64 -5.74
C ASP A 55 6.48 -10.64 -4.49
N ILE A 56 5.81 -10.52 -3.33
CA ILE A 56 6.47 -10.42 -2.01
C ILE A 56 7.20 -11.72 -1.69
N GLU A 57 6.55 -12.85 -1.91
CA GLU A 57 7.13 -14.18 -1.67
C GLU A 57 8.41 -14.36 -2.48
N GLY A 58 8.37 -14.04 -3.77
CA GLY A 58 9.54 -14.10 -4.64
C GLY A 58 10.67 -13.18 -4.20
N CYS A 59 10.36 -11.97 -3.72
CA CYS A 59 11.36 -11.07 -3.14
C CYS A 59 12.02 -11.69 -1.89
N MET A 60 11.23 -12.30 -1.00
CA MET A 60 11.76 -12.95 0.21
C MET A 60 12.63 -14.17 -0.12
N ASP A 61 12.26 -14.98 -1.11
CA ASP A 61 13.06 -16.12 -1.54
C ASP A 61 14.41 -15.67 -2.14
N LEU A 62 14.41 -14.63 -2.97
CA LEU A 62 15.65 -14.06 -3.52
C LEU A 62 16.55 -13.51 -2.41
N LEU A 63 15.99 -12.82 -1.41
CA LEU A 63 16.74 -12.32 -0.25
C LEU A 63 17.34 -13.46 0.58
N ARG A 64 16.58 -14.55 0.79
CA ARG A 64 17.06 -15.75 1.48
C ARG A 64 18.26 -16.39 0.76
N ARG A 65 18.26 -16.33 -0.57
CA ARG A 65 19.37 -16.81 -1.43
C ARG A 65 20.53 -15.81 -1.57
N GLY A 66 20.45 -14.64 -0.88
CA GLY A 66 21.49 -13.60 -0.96
C GLY A 66 21.45 -12.73 -2.23
N LYS A 67 20.41 -12.83 -3.03
CA LYS A 67 20.23 -12.15 -4.32
C LYS A 67 19.51 -10.81 -4.17
N LEU A 68 20.17 -9.88 -3.48
CA LEU A 68 19.55 -8.61 -3.07
C LEU A 68 19.14 -7.74 -4.27
N ASP A 69 19.99 -7.69 -5.31
CA ASP A 69 19.71 -6.85 -6.48
C ASP A 69 18.59 -7.44 -7.33
N GLU A 70 18.52 -8.76 -7.46
CA GLU A 70 17.39 -9.43 -8.12
C GLU A 70 16.07 -9.22 -7.36
N ALA A 71 16.09 -9.26 -6.02
CA ALA A 71 14.92 -8.98 -5.18
C ALA A 71 14.42 -7.55 -5.36
N ARG A 72 15.34 -6.56 -5.36
CA ARG A 72 15.01 -5.17 -5.65
C ARG A 72 14.40 -5.02 -7.05
N ASP A 73 15.01 -5.63 -8.05
CA ASP A 73 14.55 -5.52 -9.43
C ASP A 73 13.16 -6.18 -9.61
N LEU A 74 12.91 -7.29 -8.93
CA LEU A 74 11.59 -7.93 -8.89
C LEU A 74 10.54 -6.99 -8.28
N MET A 75 10.85 -6.35 -7.17
CA MET A 75 9.97 -5.39 -6.53
C MET A 75 9.68 -4.18 -7.44
N LEU A 76 10.70 -3.61 -8.08
CA LEU A 76 10.58 -2.46 -8.98
C LEU A 76 9.82 -2.77 -10.28
N ARG A 77 9.58 -4.03 -10.60
CA ARG A 77 8.72 -4.39 -11.74
C ARG A 77 7.28 -3.96 -11.50
N GLU A 78 6.81 -4.03 -10.26
CA GLU A 78 5.43 -3.76 -9.87
C GLU A 78 5.25 -2.46 -9.08
N ASN A 79 6.19 -2.16 -8.17
CA ASN A 79 6.15 -0.99 -7.31
C ASN A 79 7.23 0.04 -7.68
N PRO A 80 6.86 1.21 -8.22
CA PRO A 80 7.82 2.26 -8.54
C PRO A 80 8.34 3.02 -7.32
N LEU A 81 7.71 2.92 -6.14
CA LEU A 81 7.98 3.73 -4.96
C LEU A 81 8.21 2.90 -3.68
N PRO A 82 9.11 1.87 -3.68
CA PRO A 82 9.25 0.96 -2.53
C PRO A 82 9.80 1.62 -1.27
N ALA A 83 10.63 2.67 -1.36
CA ALA A 83 11.08 3.40 -0.18
C ALA A 83 9.98 4.29 0.41
N VAL A 84 9.00 4.71 -0.39
CA VAL A 84 7.79 5.42 0.07
C VAL A 84 6.81 4.42 0.70
N THR A 85 6.41 3.37 -0.01
CA THR A 85 5.45 2.38 0.50
C THR A 85 5.97 1.66 1.74
N GLY A 86 7.26 1.38 1.82
CA GLY A 86 7.92 0.85 3.02
C GLY A 86 7.84 1.78 4.25
N ARG A 87 7.30 3.00 4.12
CA ARG A 87 7.06 3.97 5.19
C ARG A 87 5.58 4.23 5.48
N VAL A 88 4.77 4.26 4.41
CA VAL A 88 3.40 4.81 4.50
C VAL A 88 2.30 3.83 4.09
N CYS A 89 2.65 2.60 3.68
CA CYS A 89 1.66 1.57 3.39
C CYS A 89 1.04 1.04 4.68
N GLU A 90 -0.26 0.76 4.65
CA GLU A 90 -1.04 0.14 5.74
C GLU A 90 -0.74 -1.36 5.90
N HIS A 91 0.08 -1.93 5.04
CA HIS A 91 0.56 -3.32 4.95
C HIS A 91 -0.49 -4.42 5.17
N PRO A 92 -1.53 -4.51 4.35
CA PRO A 92 -2.47 -5.62 4.43
C PRO A 92 -1.80 -7.00 4.21
N CYS A 93 -0.65 -7.02 3.56
CA CYS A 93 0.20 -8.20 3.42
C CYS A 93 0.73 -8.74 4.76
N HIS A 94 0.95 -7.88 5.75
CA HIS A 94 1.36 -8.27 7.11
C HIS A 94 0.21 -8.99 7.83
N THR A 95 -1.00 -8.45 7.76
CA THR A 95 -2.20 -9.08 8.32
C THR A 95 -2.51 -10.43 7.66
N ALA A 96 -2.27 -10.55 6.34
CA ALA A 96 -2.49 -11.79 5.59
C ALA A 96 -1.35 -12.81 5.72
N CYS A 97 -0.24 -12.46 6.37
CA CYS A 97 0.92 -13.35 6.48
C CYS A 97 0.60 -14.61 7.29
N SER A 98 0.70 -15.80 6.66
CA SER A 98 0.43 -17.08 7.32
C SER A 98 1.31 -17.34 8.54
N ARG A 99 2.50 -16.73 8.59
CA ARG A 99 3.40 -16.86 9.75
C ARG A 99 2.80 -16.29 11.02
N GLY A 100 1.93 -15.26 10.92
CA GLY A 100 1.20 -14.71 12.07
C GLY A 100 0.32 -15.70 12.83
N ALA A 101 0.05 -16.84 12.21
CA ALA A 101 -0.65 -17.94 12.85
C ALA A 101 0.26 -18.97 13.52
N PHE A 102 1.56 -18.88 13.28
CA PHE A 102 2.57 -19.77 13.86
C PHE A 102 3.32 -19.06 15.00
N ASP A 103 3.83 -17.87 14.76
CA ASP A 103 4.45 -17.01 15.75
C ASP A 103 4.05 -15.54 15.52
N GLU A 104 4.83 -14.78 14.76
CA GLU A 104 4.57 -13.38 14.44
C GLU A 104 4.73 -13.17 12.93
N PRO A 105 3.89 -12.34 12.29
CA PRO A 105 4.03 -12.03 10.87
C PRO A 105 5.42 -11.51 10.52
N VAL A 106 5.84 -11.71 9.27
CA VAL A 106 7.07 -11.11 8.75
C VAL A 106 6.88 -9.60 8.61
N ASN A 107 7.84 -8.80 9.07
CA ASN A 107 7.84 -7.34 8.87
C ASN A 107 8.18 -6.99 7.41
N ILE A 108 7.21 -7.27 6.52
CA ILE A 108 7.35 -7.10 5.07
C ILE A 108 7.66 -5.66 4.70
N ARG A 109 7.00 -4.70 5.38
CA ARG A 109 7.19 -3.26 5.13
C ARG A 109 8.64 -2.82 5.33
N ALA A 110 9.27 -3.26 6.41
CA ALA A 110 10.66 -2.91 6.69
C ALA A 110 11.64 -3.53 5.67
N VAL A 111 11.34 -4.74 5.19
CA VAL A 111 12.13 -5.38 4.12
C VAL A 111 11.96 -4.62 2.80
N GLU A 112 10.73 -4.25 2.44
CA GLU A 112 10.43 -3.43 1.27
C GLU A 112 11.17 -2.08 1.31
N ARG A 113 11.12 -1.40 2.48
CA ARG A 113 11.85 -0.17 2.73
C ARG A 113 13.36 -0.34 2.48
N MET A 114 13.95 -1.38 3.03
CA MET A 114 15.39 -1.68 2.87
C MET A 114 15.76 -1.86 1.39
N LEU A 115 14.95 -2.59 0.62
CA LEU A 115 15.16 -2.76 -0.82
C LEU A 115 15.06 -1.43 -1.59
N GLY A 116 14.06 -0.59 -1.25
CA GLY A 116 13.89 0.73 -1.84
C GLY A 116 15.04 1.68 -1.53
N GLU A 117 15.50 1.72 -0.27
CA GLU A 117 16.60 2.58 0.17
C GLU A 117 17.95 2.16 -0.42
N ARG A 118 18.17 0.86 -0.63
CA ARG A 118 19.38 0.35 -1.29
C ARG A 118 19.55 0.93 -2.70
N ASP A 119 18.49 0.98 -3.48
CA ASP A 119 18.52 1.60 -4.82
C ASP A 119 18.86 3.10 -4.74
N LEU A 120 18.28 3.80 -3.77
CA LEU A 120 18.51 5.22 -3.56
C LEU A 120 19.95 5.52 -3.07
N GLY A 121 20.53 4.66 -2.24
CA GLY A 121 21.89 4.79 -1.73
C GLY A 121 22.97 4.58 -2.82
N ALA A 122 22.74 3.65 -3.72
CA ALA A 122 23.66 3.36 -4.81
C ALA A 122 23.85 4.54 -5.79
N ARG A 123 22.89 5.46 -5.87
CA ARG A 123 22.94 6.64 -6.74
C ARG A 123 23.63 7.85 -6.13
N THR A 124 23.72 7.92 -4.80
CA THR A 124 24.34 9.07 -4.11
C THR A 124 25.84 8.94 -3.89
N ASN A 125 26.38 7.72 -3.96
CA ASN A 125 27.82 7.49 -3.85
C ASN A 125 28.51 7.73 -5.21
N ALA A 126 28.71 8.99 -5.56
CA ALA A 126 29.55 9.43 -6.69
C ALA A 126 31.03 9.01 -6.55
N ALA A 127 31.43 8.38 -5.43
CA ALA A 127 32.75 7.78 -5.19
C ALA A 127 32.67 6.25 -5.29
N ARG A 128 32.20 5.72 -6.44
CA ARG A 128 32.33 4.28 -6.75
C ARG A 128 33.78 3.93 -7.06
N PRO A 129 34.28 2.78 -6.58
CA PRO A 129 35.50 2.20 -7.15
C PRO A 129 35.28 1.98 -8.65
N LYS A 130 36.22 2.44 -9.46
CA LYS A 130 36.21 2.17 -10.91
C LYS A 130 36.27 0.65 -11.12
N GLY A 131 35.15 0.01 -11.47
CA GLY A 131 35.10 -1.42 -11.72
C GLY A 131 33.70 -2.07 -11.65
N ASP A 132 32.81 -1.59 -10.77
CA ASP A 132 31.43 -2.08 -10.74
C ASP A 132 30.54 -1.20 -11.62
N ALA A 133 30.27 -1.68 -12.82
CA ALA A 133 29.20 -1.11 -13.63
C ALA A 133 27.92 -1.14 -12.80
N ALA A 134 27.34 0.05 -12.51
CA ALA A 134 25.96 0.10 -12.08
C ALA A 134 25.19 -0.64 -13.14
N THR A 135 24.63 -1.79 -12.80
CA THR A 135 23.57 -2.33 -13.61
C THR A 135 22.54 -1.20 -13.64
N PRO A 136 22.26 -0.58 -14.80
CA PRO A 136 21.16 0.35 -14.89
C PRO A 136 19.99 -0.41 -14.26
N VAL A 137 19.07 0.25 -13.51
CA VAL A 137 17.70 -0.25 -13.40
C VAL A 137 17.38 -0.81 -14.75
N PRO A 138 17.10 -2.15 -14.92
CA PRO A 138 17.10 -2.77 -16.22
C PRO A 138 16.44 -1.77 -17.14
N ALA A 139 17.30 -1.09 -17.91
CA ALA A 139 16.90 0.08 -18.67
C ALA A 139 15.76 -0.49 -19.41
N ALA A 140 14.59 0.11 -19.38
CA ALA A 140 13.44 -0.38 -20.09
C ALA A 140 14.01 -1.10 -21.30
N ALA A 141 14.17 -2.44 -21.14
CA ALA A 141 15.14 -3.18 -21.92
C ALA A 141 14.65 -2.98 -23.32
N SER A 142 15.22 -2.01 -23.99
CA SER A 142 15.07 -1.63 -25.38
C SER A 142 13.80 -2.17 -26.08
N ARG A 143 12.62 -1.97 -25.44
CA ARG A 143 11.40 -2.07 -26.22
C ARG A 143 11.43 -0.91 -27.22
N PRO A 144 11.13 -1.15 -28.49
CA PRO A 144 11.11 -0.10 -29.50
C PRO A 144 10.23 1.05 -28.98
N ARG A 145 10.75 2.27 -29.05
CA ARG A 145 9.96 3.46 -28.65
C ARG A 145 8.67 3.49 -29.46
N ARG A 146 7.57 3.57 -28.75
CA ARG A 146 6.26 3.75 -29.37
C ARG A 146 6.09 5.20 -29.82
N LYS A 147 5.25 5.42 -30.81
CA LYS A 147 5.03 6.75 -31.38
C LYS A 147 4.03 7.55 -30.56
N GLU A 148 3.16 6.88 -29.85
CA GLU A 148 2.04 7.43 -29.11
C GLU A 148 2.51 8.18 -27.86
N LYS A 149 1.83 9.28 -27.57
CA LYS A 149 2.09 10.14 -26.43
C LYS A 149 0.94 10.05 -25.43
N VAL A 150 1.25 9.95 -24.16
CA VAL A 150 0.25 9.87 -23.09
C VAL A 150 0.38 11.08 -22.17
N ALA A 151 -0.74 11.75 -21.90
CA ALA A 151 -0.86 12.77 -20.88
C ALA A 151 -1.33 12.14 -19.57
N VAL A 152 -0.63 12.45 -18.48
CA VAL A 152 -1.05 12.11 -17.11
C VAL A 152 -1.31 13.40 -16.36
N VAL A 153 -2.52 13.61 -15.87
CA VAL A 153 -2.93 14.81 -15.13
C VAL A 153 -2.97 14.50 -13.64
N GLY A 154 -1.99 15.03 -12.92
CA GLY A 154 -1.72 14.76 -11.52
C GLY A 154 -0.53 13.82 -11.32
N SER A 155 0.36 14.19 -10.41
CA SER A 155 1.58 13.44 -10.05
C SER A 155 1.50 12.80 -8.66
N GLY A 156 0.29 12.51 -8.17
CA GLY A 156 0.08 11.68 -6.99
C GLY A 156 0.50 10.21 -7.24
N PRO A 157 0.36 9.32 -6.25
CA PRO A 157 0.79 7.92 -6.38
C PRO A 157 0.24 7.23 -7.63
N ALA A 158 -1.04 7.42 -7.97
CA ALA A 158 -1.65 6.83 -9.16
C ALA A 158 -1.01 7.34 -10.46
N GLY A 159 -0.82 8.67 -10.57
CA GLY A 159 -0.19 9.29 -11.74
C GLY A 159 1.27 8.86 -11.91
N LEU A 160 2.03 8.82 -10.81
CA LEU A 160 3.43 8.37 -10.81
C LEU A 160 3.58 6.91 -11.23
N ALA A 161 2.71 6.01 -10.71
CA ALA A 161 2.72 4.59 -11.08
C ALA A 161 2.38 4.39 -12.55
N CYS A 162 1.30 5.02 -13.03
CA CYS A 162 0.89 4.93 -14.43
C CYS A 162 2.00 5.44 -15.35
N ALA A 163 2.57 6.61 -15.06
CA ALA A 163 3.64 7.21 -15.86
C ALA A 163 4.89 6.32 -15.92
N TYR A 164 5.30 5.75 -14.77
CA TYR A 164 6.43 4.82 -14.69
C TYR A 164 6.23 3.59 -15.57
N HIS A 165 5.08 2.95 -15.44
CA HIS A 165 4.79 1.72 -16.18
C HIS A 165 4.65 1.97 -17.68
N LEU A 166 3.98 3.05 -18.08
CA LEU A 166 3.86 3.43 -19.50
C LEU A 166 5.21 3.78 -20.13
N ALA A 167 6.07 4.51 -19.42
CA ALA A 167 7.42 4.79 -19.90
C ALA A 167 8.22 3.49 -20.12
N ARG A 168 8.09 2.51 -19.22
CA ARG A 168 8.70 1.19 -19.37
C ARG A 168 8.07 0.31 -20.46
N LEU A 169 6.85 0.63 -20.89
CA LEU A 169 6.20 0.05 -22.08
C LEU A 169 6.63 0.72 -23.38
N GLY A 170 7.43 1.80 -23.30
CA GLY A 170 8.02 2.50 -24.44
C GLY A 170 7.28 3.75 -24.88
N TYR A 171 6.21 4.16 -24.18
CA TYR A 171 5.44 5.37 -24.49
C TYR A 171 6.16 6.65 -24.07
N ALA A 172 5.91 7.74 -24.80
CA ALA A 172 6.30 9.08 -24.38
C ALA A 172 5.25 9.62 -23.40
N VAL A 173 5.64 9.84 -22.13
CA VAL A 173 4.72 10.25 -21.07
C VAL A 173 5.01 11.64 -20.57
N ASN A 174 3.99 12.50 -20.60
CA ASN A 174 4.00 13.85 -20.04
C ASN A 174 3.08 13.90 -18.81
N VAL A 175 3.64 14.18 -17.65
CA VAL A 175 2.89 14.38 -16.40
C VAL A 175 2.71 15.88 -16.20
N PHE A 176 1.44 16.30 -16.04
CA PHE A 176 1.05 17.67 -15.73
C PHE A 176 0.66 17.74 -14.26
N GLU A 177 1.34 18.60 -13.51
CA GLU A 177 1.15 18.76 -12.06
C GLU A 177 0.77 20.22 -11.74
N SER A 178 -0.25 20.38 -10.93
CA SER A 178 -0.73 21.70 -10.50
C SER A 178 0.20 22.41 -9.52
N ASP A 179 0.99 21.66 -8.80
CA ASP A 179 1.93 22.16 -7.79
C ASP A 179 3.33 22.38 -8.38
N PRO A 180 4.20 23.16 -7.70
CA PRO A 180 5.57 23.45 -8.17
C PRO A 180 6.45 22.19 -8.27
N GLU A 181 6.16 21.17 -7.46
CA GLU A 181 6.92 19.94 -7.45
C GLU A 181 5.99 18.72 -7.50
N PRO A 182 6.43 17.63 -8.18
CA PRO A 182 5.61 16.43 -8.29
C PRO A 182 5.56 15.64 -6.98
N GLY A 183 4.49 14.86 -6.80
CA GLY A 183 4.31 13.97 -5.67
C GLY A 183 2.92 14.00 -5.03
N GLY A 184 2.09 14.99 -5.35
CA GLY A 184 0.73 15.11 -4.82
C GLY A 184 0.70 15.03 -3.28
N ARG A 185 -0.22 14.24 -2.71
CA ARG A 185 -0.33 14.05 -1.25
C ARG A 185 0.94 13.47 -0.59
N LEU A 186 1.74 12.69 -1.29
CA LEU A 186 3.03 12.20 -0.74
C LEU A 186 3.96 13.36 -0.38
N ARG A 187 3.94 14.42 -1.19
CA ARG A 187 4.77 15.60 -0.97
C ARG A 187 4.15 16.62 -0.03
N TYR A 188 2.84 16.87 -0.18
CA TYR A 188 2.17 17.98 0.46
C TYR A 188 1.24 17.61 1.60
N GLY A 189 0.85 16.33 1.73
CA GLY A 189 -0.06 15.85 2.76
C GLY A 189 0.58 14.97 3.81
N ILE A 190 1.68 14.26 3.51
CA ILE A 190 2.35 13.39 4.48
C ILE A 190 3.51 14.16 5.14
N PRO A 191 3.57 14.24 6.49
CA PRO A 191 4.61 15.00 7.18
C PRO A 191 6.02 14.42 7.02
N ASP A 192 7.05 15.28 7.16
CA ASP A 192 8.46 14.88 7.03
C ASP A 192 8.90 13.82 8.06
N HIS A 193 8.30 13.81 9.24
CA HIS A 193 8.59 12.81 10.27
C HIS A 193 8.12 11.39 9.91
N LYS A 194 7.23 11.26 8.94
CA LYS A 194 6.73 9.98 8.38
C LYS A 194 7.37 9.70 7.02
N LEU A 195 7.48 10.70 6.15
CA LEU A 195 8.05 10.57 4.80
C LEU A 195 8.99 11.76 4.48
N PRO A 196 10.30 11.59 4.64
CA PRO A 196 11.27 12.63 4.30
C PRO A 196 11.21 13.02 2.82
N ARG A 197 11.24 14.33 2.54
CA ARG A 197 11.20 14.87 1.14
C ARG A 197 12.29 14.29 0.25
N ALA A 198 13.49 14.11 0.81
CA ALA A 198 14.62 13.58 0.05
C ALA A 198 14.40 12.15 -0.43
N VAL A 199 13.65 11.33 0.31
CA VAL A 199 13.28 9.97 -0.11
C VAL A 199 12.35 10.04 -1.31
N LEU A 200 11.26 10.79 -1.21
CA LEU A 200 10.30 10.96 -2.31
C LEU A 200 10.96 11.57 -3.57
N ALA A 201 11.79 12.59 -3.40
CA ALA A 201 12.47 13.24 -4.52
C ALA A 201 13.33 12.24 -5.31
N ARG A 202 14.11 11.41 -4.62
CA ARG A 202 14.95 10.39 -5.27
C ARG A 202 14.14 9.32 -6.00
N GLU A 203 13.00 8.90 -5.46
CA GLU A 203 12.11 7.96 -6.16
C GLU A 203 11.47 8.59 -7.39
N ILE A 204 11.07 9.87 -7.33
CA ILE A 204 10.58 10.61 -8.50
C ILE A 204 11.69 10.77 -9.56
N ASP A 205 12.94 10.99 -9.14
CA ASP A 205 14.07 11.05 -10.07
C ASP A 205 14.31 9.72 -10.80
N ARG A 206 14.03 8.59 -10.15
CA ARG A 206 14.02 7.28 -10.83
C ARG A 206 12.94 7.23 -11.92
N ILE A 207 11.74 7.76 -11.66
CA ILE A 207 10.66 7.84 -12.65
C ILE A 207 11.06 8.76 -13.83
N ARG A 208 11.70 9.90 -13.55
CA ARG A 208 12.28 10.77 -14.60
C ARG A 208 13.32 10.04 -15.44
N ALA A 209 14.20 9.28 -14.78
CA ALA A 209 15.22 8.50 -15.47
C ALA A 209 14.64 7.38 -16.34
N ALA A 210 13.41 6.92 -16.08
CA ALA A 210 12.68 6.01 -16.95
C ALA A 210 12.12 6.68 -18.22
N GLY A 211 12.26 8.01 -18.38
CA GLY A 211 11.85 8.76 -19.56
C GLY A 211 10.56 9.57 -19.40
N VAL A 212 10.06 9.72 -18.17
CA VAL A 212 8.87 10.55 -17.87
C VAL A 212 9.24 12.03 -17.82
N THR A 213 8.47 12.86 -18.51
CA THR A 213 8.60 14.33 -18.48
C THR A 213 7.56 14.92 -17.53
N PHE A 214 8.00 15.80 -16.62
CA PHE A 214 7.12 16.53 -15.70
C PHE A 214 6.99 17.99 -16.10
N ARG A 215 5.76 18.47 -16.15
CA ARG A 215 5.41 19.88 -16.30
C ARG A 215 4.63 20.31 -15.06
N CYS A 216 5.33 20.94 -14.14
CA CYS A 216 4.77 21.48 -12.91
C CYS A 216 4.14 22.86 -13.14
N ASP A 217 3.48 23.42 -12.11
CA ASP A 217 2.72 24.65 -12.17
C ASP A 217 1.69 24.66 -13.33
N ALA A 218 1.13 23.47 -13.63
CA ALA A 218 0.22 23.26 -14.76
C ALA A 218 -1.13 22.73 -14.24
N ARG A 219 -2.04 23.65 -13.86
CA ARG A 219 -3.37 23.31 -13.33
C ARG A 219 -4.41 23.32 -14.44
N LEU A 220 -4.98 22.15 -14.74
CA LEU A 220 -6.05 21.98 -15.71
C LEU A 220 -7.28 22.83 -15.35
N GLY A 221 -7.83 23.53 -16.33
CA GLY A 221 -8.94 24.46 -16.14
C GLY A 221 -8.55 25.84 -15.59
N LYS A 222 -7.24 26.10 -15.31
CA LYS A 222 -6.73 27.41 -14.92
C LYS A 222 -5.67 27.91 -15.91
N ASN A 223 -4.45 27.40 -15.81
CA ASN A 223 -3.32 27.80 -16.68
C ASN A 223 -2.87 26.68 -17.63
N LEU A 224 -3.53 25.52 -17.58
CA LEU A 224 -3.41 24.44 -18.56
C LEU A 224 -4.77 24.25 -19.24
N ALA A 225 -4.83 24.53 -20.54
CA ALA A 225 -6.03 24.35 -21.33
C ALA A 225 -6.25 22.87 -21.70
N TRP A 226 -7.53 22.47 -21.80
CA TRP A 226 -7.92 21.11 -22.16
C TRP A 226 -7.35 20.68 -23.52
N GLU A 227 -7.34 21.58 -24.51
CA GLU A 227 -6.83 21.36 -25.84
C GLU A 227 -5.33 20.99 -25.87
N THR A 228 -4.60 21.35 -24.82
CA THR A 228 -3.17 20.96 -24.70
C THR A 228 -3.01 19.50 -24.39
N ILE A 229 -3.86 18.96 -23.52
CA ILE A 229 -3.81 17.54 -23.17
C ILE A 229 -4.48 16.65 -24.22
N GLU A 230 -5.49 17.14 -24.94
CA GLU A 230 -6.16 16.44 -26.05
C GLU A 230 -5.26 16.15 -27.25
N ARG A 231 -4.10 16.81 -27.35
CA ARG A 231 -3.08 16.49 -28.38
C ARG A 231 -2.33 15.20 -28.12
N HIS A 232 -2.61 14.54 -27.00
CA HIS A 232 -2.02 13.23 -26.66
C HIS A 232 -2.95 12.11 -27.13
N ASP A 233 -2.36 10.95 -27.43
CA ASP A 233 -3.12 9.80 -27.91
C ASP A 233 -3.99 9.16 -26.83
N ALA A 234 -3.60 9.27 -25.56
CA ALA A 234 -4.39 8.90 -24.40
C ALA A 234 -4.17 9.88 -23.24
N ILE A 235 -5.19 10.02 -22.38
CA ILE A 235 -5.19 10.94 -21.24
C ILE A 235 -5.57 10.16 -19.99
N PHE A 236 -4.78 10.27 -18.93
CA PHE A 236 -5.08 9.73 -17.62
C PHE A 236 -5.34 10.82 -16.58
N ILE A 237 -6.53 10.86 -16.01
CA ILE A 237 -6.92 11.77 -14.93
C ILE A 237 -6.63 11.10 -13.58
N ALA A 238 -5.67 11.65 -12.84
CA ALA A 238 -5.17 11.17 -11.55
C ALA A 238 -5.06 12.33 -10.53
N THR A 239 -6.01 13.26 -10.56
CA THR A 239 -5.99 14.52 -9.79
C THR A 239 -6.22 14.32 -8.29
N GLY A 240 -6.61 13.11 -7.86
CA GLY A 240 -6.86 12.79 -6.46
C GLY A 240 -8.11 13.46 -5.89
N ALA A 241 -8.15 13.64 -4.57
CA ALA A 241 -9.20 14.34 -3.83
C ALA A 241 -8.55 15.46 -3.01
N ARG A 242 -8.99 16.70 -3.20
CA ARG A 242 -8.35 17.90 -2.64
C ARG A 242 -9.32 18.90 -2.04
N GLU A 243 -10.58 18.80 -2.40
CA GLU A 243 -11.59 19.77 -1.99
C GLU A 243 -12.22 19.31 -0.68
N HIS A 244 -12.32 20.23 0.26
CA HIS A 244 -13.03 20.01 1.51
C HIS A 244 -14.45 20.54 1.35
N GLU A 245 -15.43 19.69 1.61
CA GLU A 245 -16.82 20.12 1.68
C GLU A 245 -17.09 20.62 3.11
N PRO A 246 -17.36 21.93 3.29
CA PRO A 246 -17.65 22.52 4.60
C PRO A 246 -18.88 21.87 5.23
N ARG A 247 -18.83 21.60 6.55
CA ARG A 247 -20.00 21.17 7.31
C ARG A 247 -20.67 22.37 7.95
N ASP A 248 -21.96 22.28 8.25
CA ASP A 248 -22.78 23.37 8.76
C ASP A 248 -22.22 24.07 10.01
N TRP A 249 -21.46 23.34 10.85
CA TRP A 249 -20.83 23.90 12.05
C TRP A 249 -19.44 24.52 11.78
N GLU A 250 -18.88 24.34 10.59
CA GLU A 250 -17.56 24.85 10.21
C GLU A 250 -17.65 26.31 9.74
N ARG A 251 -17.02 27.19 10.51
CA ARG A 251 -16.91 28.62 10.22
C ARG A 251 -15.59 28.88 9.49
N HIS A 252 -15.57 28.68 8.17
CA HIS A 252 -14.37 28.93 7.35
C HIS A 252 -14.01 30.41 7.21
N ASP A 253 -14.90 31.30 7.63
CA ASP A 253 -14.64 32.72 7.76
C ASP A 253 -13.72 33.03 8.95
N LEU A 254 -13.52 32.09 9.87
CA LEU A 254 -12.63 32.24 11.02
C LEU A 254 -11.21 31.71 10.67
N PRO A 255 -10.17 32.54 10.78
CA PRO A 255 -8.79 32.11 10.54
C PRO A 255 -8.29 30.98 11.44
N ALA A 256 -8.97 30.77 12.58
CA ALA A 256 -8.67 29.71 13.54
C ALA A 256 -9.20 28.32 13.11
N VAL A 257 -10.12 28.26 12.11
CA VAL A 257 -10.66 27.02 11.55
C VAL A 257 -10.02 26.76 10.21
N ARG A 258 -9.29 25.66 10.08
CA ARG A 258 -8.44 25.41 8.93
C ARG A 258 -8.57 23.96 8.46
N SER A 259 -8.48 23.74 7.15
CA SER A 259 -8.30 22.42 6.58
C SER A 259 -7.00 21.78 7.07
N GLY A 260 -7.06 20.52 7.51
CA GLY A 260 -5.88 19.74 7.89
C GLY A 260 -4.88 19.60 6.75
N LEU A 261 -5.37 19.40 5.52
CA LEU A 261 -4.50 19.33 4.34
C LEU A 261 -3.75 20.64 4.08
N ASP A 262 -4.40 21.78 4.22
CA ASP A 262 -3.75 23.07 4.03
C ASP A 262 -2.72 23.33 5.12
N PHE A 263 -3.04 22.97 6.36
CA PHE A 263 -2.09 23.03 7.47
C PHE A 263 -0.84 22.17 7.20
N LEU A 264 -1.01 20.88 6.82
CA LEU A 264 0.11 20.01 6.48
C LEU A 264 0.92 20.56 5.31
N ARG A 265 0.25 21.12 4.30
CA ARG A 265 0.88 21.73 3.13
C ARG A 265 1.75 22.92 3.52
N GLU A 266 1.27 23.84 4.36
CA GLU A 266 2.03 24.98 4.84
C GLU A 266 3.26 24.57 5.65
N VAL A 267 3.09 23.59 6.56
CA VAL A 267 4.23 23.04 7.33
C VAL A 267 5.26 22.42 6.36
N ARG A 268 4.77 21.68 5.38
CA ARG A 268 5.63 21.06 4.34
C ARG A 268 6.30 22.11 3.44
N ALA A 269 5.68 23.26 3.19
CA ALA A 269 6.31 24.37 2.47
C ALA A 269 7.41 25.06 3.29
N GLY A 270 7.49 24.80 4.59
CA GLY A 270 8.42 25.48 5.50
C GLY A 270 7.91 26.87 5.95
N GLU A 271 6.65 27.14 5.72
CA GLU A 271 5.96 28.40 6.04
C GLU A 271 4.74 28.15 6.94
N PRO A 272 4.90 27.48 8.11
CA PRO A 272 3.75 27.23 8.96
C PRO A 272 3.24 28.56 9.49
N LYS A 273 1.98 28.89 9.19
CA LYS A 273 1.28 29.92 9.95
C LYS A 273 1.22 29.47 11.40
N ALA A 274 1.26 30.43 12.31
CA ALA A 274 1.20 30.14 13.73
C ALA A 274 0.04 29.19 14.04
N VAL A 275 0.35 28.07 14.62
CA VAL A 275 -0.63 27.13 15.19
C VAL A 275 -0.80 27.53 16.65
N GLY A 276 -2.03 27.59 17.14
CA GLY A 276 -2.29 27.96 18.53
C GLY A 276 -1.67 27.02 19.55
N GLN A 277 -1.79 27.37 20.81
CA GLN A 277 -1.30 26.52 21.90
C GLN A 277 -2.19 25.29 22.12
N ARG A 278 -3.51 25.42 21.87
CA ARG A 278 -4.52 24.37 22.05
C ARG A 278 -5.19 24.08 20.72
N VAL A 279 -4.90 22.94 20.18
CA VAL A 279 -5.40 22.51 18.86
C VAL A 279 -6.38 21.36 19.00
N VAL A 280 -7.57 21.51 18.41
CA VAL A 280 -8.52 20.41 18.24
C VAL A 280 -8.45 19.94 16.79
N VAL A 281 -8.11 18.67 16.58
CA VAL A 281 -8.17 18.02 15.28
C VAL A 281 -9.43 17.18 15.19
N ILE A 282 -10.22 17.33 14.12
CA ILE A 282 -11.49 16.63 13.95
C ILE A 282 -11.38 15.65 12.81
N GLY A 283 -11.49 14.34 13.11
CA GLY A 283 -11.40 13.26 12.13
C GLY A 283 -10.88 11.96 12.72
N GLY A 284 -10.97 10.88 11.95
CA GLY A 284 -10.50 9.54 12.35
C GLY A 284 -9.59 8.87 11.31
N THR A 285 -9.08 9.62 10.33
CA THR A 285 -8.24 9.16 9.24
C THR A 285 -6.76 9.34 9.55
N ASP A 286 -5.87 8.73 8.75
CA ASP A 286 -4.43 8.98 8.82
C ASP A 286 -4.08 10.45 8.71
N GLU A 287 -4.82 11.23 7.91
CA GLU A 287 -4.64 12.68 7.79
C GLU A 287 -4.86 13.39 9.14
N ALA A 288 -5.90 12.99 9.90
CA ALA A 288 -6.17 13.55 11.21
C ALA A 288 -5.03 13.26 12.20
N VAL A 289 -4.52 12.02 12.20
CA VAL A 289 -3.37 11.61 13.03
C VAL A 289 -2.10 12.36 12.62
N ASP A 290 -1.86 12.52 11.33
CA ASP A 290 -0.69 13.25 10.79
C ASP A 290 -0.77 14.75 11.15
N CYS A 291 -1.96 15.37 11.10
CA CYS A 291 -2.19 16.74 11.58
C CYS A 291 -1.91 16.86 13.08
N ALA A 292 -2.47 15.95 13.89
CA ALA A 292 -2.30 15.95 15.33
C ALA A 292 -0.83 15.80 15.73
N ARG A 293 -0.12 14.84 15.16
CA ARG A 293 1.31 14.62 15.43
C ARG A 293 2.18 15.78 14.97
N THR A 294 1.80 16.44 13.87
CA THR A 294 2.52 17.63 13.38
C THR A 294 2.31 18.81 14.34
N ALA A 295 1.08 19.06 14.80
CA ALA A 295 0.79 20.13 15.76
C ALA A 295 1.50 19.90 17.12
N LEU A 296 1.51 18.64 17.63
CA LEU A 296 2.28 18.27 18.83
C LEU A 296 3.77 18.64 18.70
N ARG A 297 4.37 18.34 17.54
CA ARG A 297 5.78 18.63 17.26
C ARG A 297 6.07 20.13 17.16
N LEU A 298 5.09 20.90 16.77
CA LEU A 298 5.17 22.37 16.77
C LEU A 298 4.97 22.98 18.16
N GLY A 299 4.70 22.14 19.19
CA GLY A 299 4.63 22.55 20.60
C GLY A 299 3.22 22.84 21.10
N SER A 300 2.18 22.44 20.37
CA SER A 300 0.78 22.61 20.79
C SER A 300 0.31 21.45 21.68
N GLU A 301 -0.63 21.72 22.58
CA GLU A 301 -1.46 20.70 23.21
C GLU A 301 -2.55 20.30 22.22
N VAL A 302 -2.70 18.99 21.98
CA VAL A 302 -3.57 18.51 20.89
C VAL A 302 -4.62 17.52 21.41
N VAL A 303 -5.87 17.77 21.04
CA VAL A 303 -6.99 16.84 21.21
C VAL A 303 -7.46 16.39 19.83
N LEU A 304 -7.49 15.08 19.58
CA LEU A 304 -8.11 14.52 18.39
C LEU A 304 -9.52 14.06 18.74
N LEU A 305 -10.51 14.68 18.12
CA LEU A 305 -11.93 14.44 18.32
C LEU A 305 -12.46 13.52 17.23
N PHE A 306 -13.01 12.37 17.65
CA PHE A 306 -13.57 11.38 16.72
C PHE A 306 -14.97 10.91 17.18
N HIS A 307 -15.91 10.88 16.25
CA HIS A 307 -17.30 10.50 16.55
C HIS A 307 -17.50 9.00 16.78
N GLY A 308 -16.54 8.17 16.37
CA GLY A 308 -16.55 6.71 16.54
C GLY A 308 -15.81 6.24 17.79
N ALA A 309 -15.83 4.93 18.04
CA ALA A 309 -14.92 4.29 18.95
C ALA A 309 -13.50 4.27 18.36
N ARG A 310 -12.47 4.07 19.20
CA ARG A 310 -11.08 4.06 18.75
C ARG A 310 -10.83 2.98 17.69
N GLU A 311 -11.46 1.83 17.84
CA GLU A 311 -11.35 0.67 16.95
C GLU A 311 -12.02 0.88 15.59
N GLU A 312 -12.84 1.92 15.48
CA GLU A 312 -13.54 2.31 14.24
C GLU A 312 -12.80 3.41 13.46
N MET A 313 -11.66 3.88 13.97
CA MET A 313 -10.83 4.81 13.23
C MET A 313 -10.28 4.13 11.96
N GLU A 314 -10.35 4.85 10.85
CA GLU A 314 -9.72 4.42 9.58
C GLU A 314 -8.19 4.53 9.63
N ALA A 315 -7.66 5.33 10.55
CA ALA A 315 -6.24 5.53 10.74
C ALA A 315 -5.54 4.26 11.21
N ASP A 316 -4.29 4.06 10.76
CA ASP A 316 -3.43 2.96 11.21
C ASP A 316 -3.33 2.93 12.74
N ALA A 317 -3.69 1.81 13.34
CA ALA A 317 -3.71 1.61 14.80
C ALA A 317 -2.31 1.86 15.44
N GLU A 318 -1.22 1.50 14.76
CA GLU A 318 0.15 1.77 15.21
C GLU A 318 0.45 3.28 15.20
N ALA A 319 -0.01 4.00 14.16
CA ALA A 319 0.15 5.45 14.07
C ALA A 319 -0.63 6.18 15.17
N VAL A 320 -1.86 5.74 15.48
CA VAL A 320 -2.67 6.26 16.59
C VAL A 320 -1.98 5.99 17.94
N ALA A 321 -1.49 4.76 18.15
CA ALA A 321 -0.78 4.42 19.37
C ALA A 321 0.53 5.23 19.54
N ALA A 322 1.26 5.46 18.44
CA ALA A 322 2.44 6.32 18.44
C ALA A 322 2.09 7.77 18.80
N ALA A 323 1.01 8.32 18.24
CA ALA A 323 0.55 9.66 18.54
C ALA A 323 0.18 9.83 20.04
N CYS A 324 -0.50 8.83 20.62
CA CYS A 324 -0.81 8.84 22.05
C CYS A 324 0.45 8.80 22.93
N ARG A 325 1.47 8.02 22.53
CA ARG A 325 2.79 8.04 23.23
C ARG A 325 3.51 9.40 23.13
N GLU A 326 3.26 10.15 22.06
CA GLU A 326 3.78 11.49 21.83
C GLU A 326 3.01 12.59 22.60
N GLY A 327 1.91 12.25 23.28
CA GLY A 327 1.12 13.17 24.11
C GLY A 327 -0.22 13.56 23.49
N LEU A 328 -0.68 12.89 22.41
CA LEU A 328 -2.01 13.12 21.88
C LEU A 328 -3.09 12.71 22.88
N ARG A 329 -4.03 13.60 23.16
CA ARG A 329 -5.28 13.28 23.84
C ARG A 329 -6.32 12.88 22.79
N LEU A 330 -6.81 11.63 22.90
CA LEU A 330 -7.85 11.11 22.01
C LEU A 330 -9.23 11.22 22.70
N GLU A 331 -10.19 11.88 22.05
CA GLU A 331 -11.53 12.07 22.51
C GLU A 331 -12.50 11.35 21.55
N CYS A 332 -12.83 10.10 21.87
CA CYS A 332 -13.73 9.24 21.08
C CYS A 332 -15.18 9.36 21.51
N LEU A 333 -16.11 8.86 20.66
CA LEU A 333 -17.55 8.88 20.89
C LEU A 333 -18.08 10.30 21.20
N ALA A 334 -17.53 11.29 20.50
CA ALA A 334 -17.90 12.67 20.63
C ALA A 334 -17.91 13.36 19.27
N ARG A 335 -18.84 14.24 19.01
CA ARG A 335 -18.90 15.02 17.77
C ARG A 335 -19.02 16.52 18.09
N PRO A 336 -18.45 17.37 17.23
CA PRO A 336 -18.62 18.81 17.34
C PRO A 336 -20.06 19.18 16.97
N VAL A 337 -20.58 20.19 17.65
CA VAL A 337 -21.90 20.79 17.38
C VAL A 337 -21.81 22.30 17.16
N GLY A 338 -20.66 22.92 17.45
CA GLY A 338 -20.46 24.34 17.23
C GLY A 338 -19.10 24.83 17.73
N LEU A 339 -18.84 26.11 17.51
CA LEU A 339 -17.62 26.81 17.95
C LEU A 339 -17.98 27.84 19.04
N GLN A 340 -17.19 27.88 20.10
CA GLN A 340 -17.31 28.89 21.13
C GLN A 340 -16.35 30.04 20.85
N LEU A 341 -16.88 31.26 20.77
CA LEU A 341 -16.15 32.48 20.50
C LEU A 341 -16.08 33.38 21.74
N ALA A 342 -14.97 34.11 21.92
CA ALA A 342 -14.82 35.05 23.03
C ALA A 342 -15.83 36.17 22.93
N GLY A 343 -16.43 36.56 24.08
CA GLY A 343 -17.41 37.68 24.16
C GLY A 343 -18.86 37.27 23.96
N HIS A 344 -19.15 35.98 23.68
CA HIS A 344 -20.50 35.44 23.78
C HIS A 344 -20.69 34.85 25.19
N ALA A 345 -21.52 35.52 25.97
CA ALA A 345 -21.96 35.33 27.35
C ALA A 345 -21.51 34.07 28.09
N SER A 346 -20.80 34.34 29.16
CA SER A 346 -20.77 33.78 30.50
C SER A 346 -20.29 32.34 30.70
N ASP A 347 -19.24 32.28 31.52
CA ASP A 347 -18.71 31.10 32.17
C ASP A 347 -19.70 30.29 33.03
N GLU A 348 -21.01 30.64 33.03
CA GLU A 348 -22.05 30.09 33.91
C GLU A 348 -23.40 29.78 33.25
N GLN A 349 -23.53 29.69 31.91
CA GLN A 349 -24.83 29.31 31.34
C GLN A 349 -25.05 27.81 31.33
N PRO A 350 -26.27 27.32 31.74
CA PRO A 350 -26.60 25.90 31.66
C PRO A 350 -26.51 25.39 30.21
N LEU A 351 -26.06 24.16 30.03
CA LEU A 351 -25.88 23.49 28.74
C LEU A 351 -27.13 23.48 27.84
N GLU A 352 -28.34 23.60 28.45
CA GLU A 352 -29.62 23.73 27.74
C GLU A 352 -29.73 25.06 26.94
N ALA A 353 -28.98 26.09 27.36
CA ALA A 353 -28.93 27.37 26.64
C ALA A 353 -28.04 27.29 25.39
N ILE A 354 -27.08 26.38 25.35
CA ILE A 354 -26.20 26.16 24.18
C ILE A 354 -27.01 25.54 23.04
N GLU A 355 -27.86 24.56 23.31
CA GLU A 355 -28.74 23.95 22.30
C GLU A 355 -29.74 24.98 21.73
N SER A 356 -30.29 25.88 22.57
CA SER A 356 -31.24 26.93 22.13
C SER A 356 -30.56 28.08 21.37
N MET A 357 -29.29 28.37 21.60
CA MET A 357 -28.55 29.44 20.91
C MET A 357 -28.24 29.11 19.44
N PHE A 358 -28.21 27.83 19.08
CA PHE A 358 -28.02 27.39 17.68
C PHE A 358 -29.31 27.51 16.85
N GLU A 359 -30.49 27.63 17.49
CA GLU A 359 -31.77 27.84 16.81
C GLU A 359 -32.10 29.34 16.62
N ALA A 360 -31.47 30.25 17.37
CA ALA A 360 -31.72 31.68 17.31
C ALA A 360 -30.53 32.42 16.65
N GLY A 361 -30.55 32.55 15.33
CA GLY A 361 -29.64 33.42 14.60
C GLY A 361 -29.96 34.90 14.82
N GLU A 362 -29.39 35.57 15.85
CA GLU A 362 -29.43 37.04 15.90
C GLU A 362 -28.28 37.68 16.73
N GLY A 363 -27.54 38.60 16.09
CA GLY A 363 -27.27 39.97 16.49
C GLY A 363 -26.21 40.28 17.54
N GLY A 364 -24.93 40.36 17.10
CA GLY A 364 -23.87 41.06 17.79
C GLY A 364 -22.62 41.05 16.90
N LEU A 365 -21.79 42.11 16.89
CA LEU A 365 -20.51 42.11 16.16
C LEU A 365 -19.70 40.90 16.61
N PRO A 366 -19.43 39.94 15.74
CA PRO A 366 -18.86 38.65 16.15
C PRO A 366 -17.42 38.85 16.60
N SER A 367 -17.12 38.46 17.84
CA SER A 367 -15.74 38.18 18.21
C SER A 367 -15.21 37.11 17.24
N THR A 368 -14.10 37.38 16.59
CA THR A 368 -13.43 36.42 15.68
C THR A 368 -12.50 35.47 16.42
N ARG A 369 -12.41 35.59 17.76
CA ARG A 369 -11.47 34.79 18.55
C ARG A 369 -12.13 33.50 19.04
N LEU A 370 -11.64 32.38 18.52
CA LEU A 370 -12.02 31.05 18.99
C LEU A 370 -11.49 30.81 20.42
N VAL A 371 -12.30 30.22 21.28
CA VAL A 371 -11.93 29.81 22.65
C VAL A 371 -12.22 28.35 22.94
N GLY A 372 -13.06 27.68 22.12
CA GLY A 372 -13.33 26.25 22.27
C GLY A 372 -14.20 25.66 21.18
N VAL A 373 -14.36 24.34 21.24
CA VAL A 373 -15.27 23.55 20.41
C VAL A 373 -16.35 22.96 21.31
N ALA A 374 -17.60 23.26 21.03
CA ALA A 374 -18.74 22.66 21.71
C ALA A 374 -19.00 21.27 21.13
N CYS A 375 -19.09 20.28 21.99
CA CYS A 375 -19.21 18.87 21.65
C CYS A 375 -20.36 18.20 22.40
N VAL A 376 -20.86 17.11 21.85
CA VAL A 376 -21.79 16.18 22.49
C VAL A 376 -21.26 14.75 22.43
N ARG A 377 -21.60 13.97 23.45
CA ARG A 377 -21.35 12.53 23.41
C ARG A 377 -22.28 11.84 22.42
N VAL A 378 -21.77 10.81 21.76
CA VAL A 378 -22.56 9.97 20.87
C VAL A 378 -22.42 8.50 21.24
N ARG A 379 -23.45 7.71 20.94
CA ARG A 379 -23.45 6.25 21.13
C ARG A 379 -23.96 5.55 19.88
N PRO A 380 -23.61 4.30 19.64
CA PRO A 380 -24.26 3.49 18.63
C PRO A 380 -25.76 3.32 18.98
N PRO A 381 -26.66 3.19 17.98
CA PRO A 381 -28.05 2.84 18.22
C PRO A 381 -28.13 1.47 18.88
N ALA A 382 -29.05 1.31 19.86
CA ALA A 382 -29.34 0.00 20.43
C ALA A 382 -30.13 -0.87 19.43
N ALA A 383 -30.05 -2.20 19.59
CA ALA A 383 -30.80 -3.11 18.74
C ALA A 383 -32.31 -2.82 18.81
N GLY A 384 -32.90 -2.40 17.68
CA GLY A 384 -34.32 -2.04 17.59
C GLY A 384 -34.64 -0.53 17.70
N GLU A 385 -33.66 0.33 17.96
CA GLU A 385 -33.83 1.77 17.82
C GLU A 385 -33.84 2.16 16.33
N GLY A 386 -35.02 2.43 15.78
CA GLY A 386 -35.18 2.97 14.41
C GLY A 386 -34.68 4.40 14.33
N GLY A 387 -33.75 4.68 13.44
CA GLY A 387 -33.21 6.01 13.14
C GLY A 387 -32.39 5.98 11.84
N ALA A 388 -32.08 7.15 11.30
CA ALA A 388 -31.16 7.27 10.18
C ALA A 388 -29.82 6.57 10.51
N PRO A 389 -29.09 6.00 9.52
CA PRO A 389 -27.80 5.39 9.76
C PRO A 389 -26.85 6.43 10.37
N GLY A 390 -26.47 6.25 11.64
CA GLY A 390 -25.59 7.17 12.36
C GLY A 390 -25.59 6.94 13.86
N ARG A 391 -24.75 7.68 14.56
CA ARG A 391 -24.67 7.65 16.02
C ARG A 391 -25.68 8.59 16.64
N LEU A 392 -26.31 8.15 17.73
CA LEU A 392 -27.30 8.93 18.49
C LEU A 392 -26.59 9.84 19.50
N THR A 393 -27.04 11.08 19.60
CA THR A 393 -26.60 12.02 20.64
C THR A 393 -27.08 11.55 22.01
N VAL A 394 -26.20 11.60 23.00
CA VAL A 394 -26.57 11.35 24.39
C VAL A 394 -27.13 12.66 24.97
N PRO A 395 -28.40 12.71 25.38
CA PRO A 395 -28.99 13.93 25.94
C PRO A 395 -28.24 14.42 27.19
N GLY A 396 -28.08 15.73 27.32
CA GLY A 396 -27.42 16.35 28.49
C GLY A 396 -25.92 16.10 28.57
N SER A 397 -25.29 15.66 27.47
CA SER A 397 -23.86 15.29 27.43
C SER A 397 -22.97 16.37 26.80
N ALA A 398 -23.50 17.58 26.61
CA ALA A 398 -22.76 18.67 26.02
C ALA A 398 -21.56 19.07 26.90
N PHE A 399 -20.41 19.33 26.25
CA PHE A 399 -19.18 19.78 26.90
C PHE A 399 -18.33 20.61 25.92
N VAL A 400 -17.39 21.36 26.45
CA VAL A 400 -16.48 22.19 25.63
C VAL A 400 -15.05 21.69 25.74
N ILE A 401 -14.39 21.60 24.58
CA ILE A 401 -12.95 21.41 24.51
C ILE A 401 -12.31 22.76 24.20
N SER A 402 -11.48 23.27 25.12
CA SER A 402 -10.78 24.54 24.93
C SER A 402 -9.86 24.46 23.73
N ALA A 403 -9.98 25.42 22.83
CA ALA A 403 -9.20 25.46 21.58
C ALA A 403 -8.99 26.90 21.13
N ASP A 404 -7.85 27.18 20.56
CA ASP A 404 -7.56 28.40 19.82
C ASP A 404 -7.31 28.14 18.33
N THR A 405 -7.25 26.86 17.94
CA THR A 405 -7.19 26.42 16.54
C THR A 405 -7.98 25.12 16.36
N VAL A 406 -8.72 25.01 15.27
CA VAL A 406 -9.41 23.78 14.82
C VAL A 406 -8.85 23.36 13.47
N LEU A 407 -8.44 22.10 13.37
CA LEU A 407 -8.04 21.47 12.12
C LEU A 407 -9.08 20.42 11.71
N THR A 408 -9.71 20.62 10.55
CA THR A 408 -10.69 19.68 10.01
C THR A 408 -10.01 18.68 9.08
N ALA A 409 -10.05 17.40 9.44
CA ALA A 409 -9.44 16.30 8.71
C ALA A 409 -10.44 15.15 8.50
N ALA A 410 -11.67 15.51 8.09
CA ALA A 410 -12.78 14.59 7.91
C ALA A 410 -12.88 14.01 6.49
N GLY A 411 -11.83 14.15 5.69
CA GLY A 411 -11.74 13.70 4.30
C GLY A 411 -11.81 14.86 3.31
N ALA A 412 -11.41 14.58 2.08
CA ALA A 412 -11.48 15.52 0.97
C ALA A 412 -12.17 14.86 -0.24
N GLU A 413 -12.85 15.66 -1.06
CA GLU A 413 -13.53 15.18 -2.27
C GLU A 413 -12.76 15.58 -3.54
N PRO A 414 -12.93 14.84 -4.65
CA PRO A 414 -12.39 15.23 -5.93
C PRO A 414 -13.06 16.49 -6.48
N GLY A 415 -12.27 17.50 -6.84
CA GLY A 415 -12.74 18.60 -7.67
C GLY A 415 -12.88 18.15 -9.13
N CYS A 416 -14.03 18.40 -9.73
CA CYS A 416 -14.35 17.90 -11.07
C CYS A 416 -14.77 19.00 -12.07
N ASP A 417 -14.71 20.28 -11.73
CA ASP A 417 -15.23 21.40 -12.52
C ASP A 417 -14.50 21.63 -13.85
N PHE A 418 -13.25 21.17 -13.90
CA PHE A 418 -12.40 21.27 -15.11
C PHE A 418 -12.61 20.11 -16.10
N LEU A 419 -13.44 19.12 -15.77
CA LEU A 419 -13.67 17.95 -16.61
C LEU A 419 -14.76 18.21 -17.65
N PRO A 420 -14.74 17.51 -18.80
CA PRO A 420 -15.80 17.61 -19.79
C PRO A 420 -17.18 17.34 -19.15
N PRO A 421 -18.21 18.16 -19.48
CA PRO A 421 -19.52 18.08 -18.84
C PRO A 421 -20.28 16.78 -19.15
N ASP A 422 -19.97 16.14 -20.27
CA ASP A 422 -20.55 14.90 -20.75
C ASP A 422 -19.84 13.62 -20.22
N LEU A 423 -18.83 13.79 -19.34
CA LEU A 423 -18.16 12.68 -18.70
C LEU A 423 -19.06 12.06 -17.62
N HIS A 424 -19.25 10.74 -17.67
CA HIS A 424 -20.08 10.07 -16.68
C HIS A 424 -19.43 10.10 -15.29
N ARG A 425 -20.20 10.53 -14.30
CA ARG A 425 -19.77 10.65 -12.89
C ARG A 425 -20.70 9.89 -11.95
N ARG A 426 -20.19 9.60 -10.75
CA ARG A 426 -20.97 9.10 -9.62
C ARG A 426 -20.66 10.02 -8.42
N GLY A 427 -21.53 10.99 -8.16
CA GLY A 427 -21.25 12.08 -7.21
C GLY A 427 -20.02 12.85 -7.66
N PHE A 428 -19.03 12.98 -6.78
CA PHE A 428 -17.76 13.67 -7.03
C PHE A 428 -16.73 12.84 -7.80
N THR A 429 -16.99 11.55 -8.09
CA THR A 429 -16.02 10.66 -8.72
C THR A 429 -16.30 10.41 -10.19
N ILE A 430 -15.25 10.17 -10.97
CA ILE A 430 -15.35 9.76 -12.38
C ILE A 430 -15.70 8.28 -12.44
N ARG A 431 -16.74 7.94 -13.20
CA ARG A 431 -17.10 6.55 -13.46
C ARG A 431 -16.16 5.94 -14.50
N CYS A 432 -15.47 4.88 -14.14
CA CYS A 432 -14.62 4.11 -15.04
C CYS A 432 -14.79 2.59 -14.82
N ASP A 433 -14.30 1.81 -15.77
CA ASP A 433 -14.19 0.36 -15.65
C ASP A 433 -12.95 -0.06 -14.85
N GLU A 434 -12.73 -1.36 -14.72
CA GLU A 434 -11.60 -1.94 -14.00
C GLU A 434 -10.23 -1.49 -14.56
N TRP A 435 -10.17 -1.17 -15.85
CA TRP A 435 -8.95 -0.72 -16.54
C TRP A 435 -8.82 0.80 -16.61
N GLY A 436 -9.71 1.51 -15.91
CA GLY A 436 -9.75 2.96 -15.85
C GLY A 436 -10.39 3.62 -17.07
N ARG A 437 -11.01 2.88 -17.99
CA ARG A 437 -11.66 3.44 -19.18
C ARG A 437 -12.92 4.20 -18.75
N THR A 438 -13.04 5.44 -19.19
CA THR A 438 -14.22 6.29 -18.93
C THR A 438 -15.26 6.18 -20.05
N SER A 439 -16.34 6.95 -19.93
CA SER A 439 -17.33 7.09 -21.02
C SER A 439 -16.78 7.74 -22.29
N LYS A 440 -15.59 8.34 -22.25
CA LYS A 440 -14.91 8.95 -23.40
C LYS A 440 -13.73 8.12 -23.84
N ALA A 441 -13.71 7.76 -25.14
CA ALA A 441 -12.61 7.01 -25.73
C ALA A 441 -11.28 7.76 -25.60
N GLY A 442 -10.23 7.07 -25.14
CA GLY A 442 -8.90 7.67 -24.94
C GLY A 442 -8.75 8.45 -23.63
N LEU A 443 -9.82 8.60 -22.84
CA LEU A 443 -9.81 9.23 -21.53
C LEU A 443 -9.95 8.16 -20.43
N PHE A 444 -9.00 8.16 -19.49
CA PHE A 444 -8.90 7.21 -18.40
C PHE A 444 -8.91 7.94 -17.06
N ALA A 445 -9.34 7.25 -16.00
CA ALA A 445 -9.33 7.76 -14.63
C ALA A 445 -8.90 6.69 -13.64
N GLY A 446 -8.32 7.08 -12.51
CA GLY A 446 -7.94 6.14 -11.45
C GLY A 446 -7.39 6.83 -10.19
N GLY A 447 -7.34 6.09 -9.08
CA GLY A 447 -7.06 6.61 -7.76
C GLY A 447 -8.28 7.30 -7.14
N ASP A 448 -8.07 8.24 -6.21
CA ASP A 448 -9.16 8.86 -5.42
C ASP A 448 -10.23 9.53 -6.31
N VAL A 449 -9.84 10.08 -7.47
CA VAL A 449 -10.77 10.74 -8.41
C VAL A 449 -11.76 9.74 -9.03
N ALA A 450 -11.42 8.45 -9.04
CA ALA A 450 -12.29 7.36 -9.51
C ALA A 450 -13.01 6.61 -8.36
N GLY A 451 -12.87 7.07 -7.10
CA GLY A 451 -13.51 6.45 -5.94
C GLY A 451 -12.82 5.18 -5.45
N GLU A 452 -11.55 5.00 -5.75
CA GLU A 452 -10.71 3.91 -5.22
C GLU A 452 -10.43 4.11 -3.72
N PRO A 453 -10.07 3.04 -2.97
CA PRO A 453 -9.66 3.19 -1.58
C PRO A 453 -8.51 4.21 -1.44
N ARG A 454 -8.66 5.16 -0.52
CA ARG A 454 -7.80 6.35 -0.40
C ARG A 454 -6.49 6.07 0.32
N THR A 455 -5.76 5.05 -0.13
CA THR A 455 -4.43 4.69 0.39
C THR A 455 -3.37 4.81 -0.69
N VAL A 456 -2.12 4.99 -0.28
CA VAL A 456 -0.99 5.11 -1.22
C VAL A 456 -0.84 3.84 -2.05
N ALA A 457 -0.98 2.66 -1.42
CA ALA A 457 -0.82 1.38 -2.09
C ALA A 457 -1.94 1.11 -3.11
N HIS A 458 -3.21 1.40 -2.78
CA HIS A 458 -4.31 1.28 -3.72
C HIS A 458 -4.18 2.23 -4.90
N ALA A 459 -3.77 3.47 -4.65
CA ALA A 459 -3.55 4.45 -5.71
C ALA A 459 -2.41 4.03 -6.67
N LEU A 460 -1.30 3.45 -6.15
CA LEU A 460 -0.25 2.87 -7.01
C LEU A 460 -0.78 1.71 -7.85
N GLY A 461 -1.55 0.81 -7.24
CA GLY A 461 -2.19 -0.30 -7.93
C GLY A 461 -3.16 0.16 -9.01
N ALA A 462 -3.98 1.18 -8.73
CA ALA A 462 -4.88 1.81 -9.69
C ALA A 462 -4.12 2.37 -10.90
N GLY A 463 -3.05 3.16 -10.66
CA GLY A 463 -2.21 3.70 -11.73
C GLY A 463 -1.60 2.61 -12.62
N LYS A 464 -1.20 1.48 -12.03
CA LYS A 464 -0.69 0.32 -12.76
C LYS A 464 -1.78 -0.35 -13.62
N ARG A 465 -2.99 -0.57 -13.08
CA ARG A 465 -4.13 -1.12 -13.86
C ARG A 465 -4.45 -0.23 -15.04
N VAL A 466 -4.52 1.08 -14.81
CA VAL A 466 -4.78 2.05 -15.88
C VAL A 466 -3.69 2.03 -16.94
N ALA A 467 -2.41 1.86 -16.56
CA ALA A 467 -1.34 1.72 -17.54
C ALA A 467 -1.53 0.50 -18.47
N ILE A 468 -2.04 -0.62 -17.94
CA ILE A 468 -2.41 -1.79 -18.76
C ILE A 468 -3.59 -1.44 -19.68
N GLY A 469 -4.63 -0.77 -19.17
CA GLY A 469 -5.78 -0.35 -19.96
C GLY A 469 -5.40 0.59 -21.10
N ILE A 470 -4.51 1.55 -20.86
CA ILE A 470 -3.98 2.48 -21.86
C ILE A 470 -3.14 1.73 -22.90
N ASP A 471 -2.21 0.85 -22.47
CA ASP A 471 -1.38 0.05 -23.40
C ASP A 471 -2.26 -0.82 -24.32
N HIS A 472 -3.24 -1.51 -23.75
CA HIS A 472 -4.17 -2.32 -24.52
C HIS A 472 -4.93 -1.48 -25.54
N TRP A 473 -5.52 -0.36 -25.12
CA TRP A 473 -6.30 0.52 -25.99
C TRP A 473 -5.45 1.14 -27.13
N LEU A 474 -4.24 1.62 -26.84
CA LEU A 474 -3.35 2.19 -27.85
C LEU A 474 -2.88 1.15 -28.86
N ARG A 475 -2.59 -0.07 -28.43
CA ARG A 475 -2.17 -1.17 -29.29
C ARG A 475 -3.31 -1.66 -30.19
N GLN A 476 -4.53 -1.75 -29.67
CA GLN A 476 -5.72 -2.04 -30.50
C GLN A 476 -5.93 -0.95 -31.57
N ARG A 477 -5.78 0.34 -31.18
CA ARG A 477 -5.89 1.46 -32.12
C ARG A 477 -4.78 1.44 -33.18
N ALA A 478 -3.62 0.92 -32.87
CA ALA A 478 -2.52 0.70 -33.82
C ALA A 478 -2.72 -0.53 -34.72
N GLY A 479 -3.84 -1.27 -34.57
CA GLY A 479 -4.19 -2.43 -35.38
C GLY A 479 -3.65 -3.76 -34.84
N GLU A 480 -3.11 -3.80 -33.63
CA GLU A 480 -2.71 -5.05 -33.00
C GLU A 480 -3.97 -5.83 -32.55
N SER A 481 -4.08 -7.10 -32.94
CA SER A 481 -5.13 -7.99 -32.45
C SER A 481 -4.76 -8.53 -31.08
N LEU A 482 -5.29 -7.91 -30.03
CA LEU A 482 -5.07 -8.30 -28.64
C LEU A 482 -6.40 -8.71 -27.99
N PRO A 483 -6.42 -9.82 -27.22
CA PRO A 483 -7.58 -10.12 -26.40
C PRO A 483 -7.75 -9.06 -25.31
N GLU A 484 -8.97 -8.89 -24.81
CA GLU A 484 -9.20 -8.09 -23.62
C GLU A 484 -8.34 -8.59 -22.45
N PRO A 485 -7.75 -7.67 -21.68
CA PRO A 485 -6.98 -8.07 -20.51
C PRO A 485 -7.87 -8.85 -19.54
N ASP A 486 -7.52 -10.10 -19.27
CA ASP A 486 -8.28 -10.93 -18.34
C ASP A 486 -7.74 -10.74 -16.92
N PRO A 487 -8.53 -10.15 -16.01
CA PRO A 487 -8.10 -9.94 -14.63
C PRO A 487 -7.70 -11.24 -13.92
N LYS A 488 -8.36 -12.36 -14.25
CA LYS A 488 -8.11 -13.65 -13.60
C LYS A 488 -6.68 -14.16 -13.86
N SER A 489 -6.21 -14.01 -15.09
CA SER A 489 -4.85 -14.43 -15.47
C SER A 489 -3.77 -13.45 -15.01
N LEU A 490 -4.12 -12.17 -14.84
CA LEU A 490 -3.17 -11.11 -14.48
C LEU A 490 -3.05 -10.90 -12.97
N ARG A 491 -4.04 -11.29 -12.15
CA ARG A 491 -4.04 -11.06 -10.70
C ARG A 491 -3.18 -12.08 -9.93
N TYR A 492 -2.72 -11.65 -8.77
CA TYR A 492 -2.22 -12.55 -7.73
C TYR A 492 -3.36 -12.97 -6.81
N GLY A 493 -4.05 -14.08 -7.16
CA GLY A 493 -5.25 -14.55 -6.48
C GLY A 493 -6.53 -13.82 -6.91
N ALA A 494 -7.68 -14.39 -6.53
CA ALA A 494 -9.01 -13.92 -6.99
C ALA A 494 -9.29 -12.45 -6.65
N ASN A 495 -8.81 -11.99 -5.49
CA ASN A 495 -9.02 -10.64 -4.97
C ASN A 495 -7.74 -9.77 -5.02
N GLY A 496 -6.63 -10.29 -5.54
CA GLY A 496 -5.37 -9.57 -5.61
C GLY A 496 -5.34 -8.53 -6.73
N ASN A 497 -4.32 -7.67 -6.70
CA ASN A 497 -4.12 -6.72 -7.78
C ASN A 497 -3.40 -7.37 -8.97
N VAL A 498 -3.54 -6.75 -10.15
CA VAL A 498 -2.92 -7.24 -11.39
C VAL A 498 -1.41 -7.03 -11.40
N SER A 499 -0.69 -7.90 -12.10
CA SER A 499 0.74 -7.76 -12.36
C SER A 499 0.96 -7.23 -13.78
N ILE A 500 1.71 -6.15 -13.90
CA ILE A 500 2.13 -5.64 -15.20
C ILE A 500 3.23 -6.50 -15.82
N THR A 501 3.98 -7.22 -14.99
CA THR A 501 4.99 -8.20 -15.46
C THR A 501 4.31 -9.34 -16.20
N ARG A 502 3.18 -9.85 -15.69
CA ARG A 502 2.33 -10.84 -16.39
C ARG A 502 1.74 -10.28 -17.68
N TRP A 503 1.23 -9.05 -17.65
CA TRP A 503 0.74 -8.37 -18.86
C TRP A 503 1.80 -8.25 -19.94
N ARG A 504 3.03 -7.96 -19.54
CA ARG A 504 4.16 -7.82 -20.48
C ARG A 504 4.68 -9.15 -21.03
N GLY A 505 4.34 -10.27 -20.41
CA GLY A 505 4.90 -11.58 -20.71
C GLY A 505 6.40 -11.69 -20.36
N ASP A 506 6.89 -10.84 -19.47
CA ASP A 506 8.29 -10.78 -19.05
C ASP A 506 8.55 -11.63 -17.79
N ASP A 507 7.61 -12.46 -17.38
CA ASP A 507 7.79 -13.32 -16.22
C ASP A 507 8.76 -14.45 -16.59
N PRO A 508 10.00 -14.45 -16.04
CA PRO A 508 11.05 -15.41 -16.43
C PRO A 508 10.73 -16.84 -15.97
N VAL A 509 9.85 -16.99 -15.02
CA VAL A 509 9.28 -18.26 -14.58
C VAL A 509 7.78 -18.03 -14.45
N PRO A 510 6.96 -18.56 -15.37
CA PRO A 510 5.54 -18.54 -15.19
C PRO A 510 5.22 -19.36 -13.93
N ARG A 511 5.27 -18.71 -12.76
CA ARG A 511 4.72 -19.24 -11.50
C ARG A 511 3.21 -19.14 -11.57
N VAL A 512 2.67 -19.52 -12.75
CA VAL A 512 1.24 -19.48 -12.99
C VAL A 512 0.70 -20.81 -12.53
N ASN A 513 0.16 -20.80 -11.33
CA ASN A 513 -0.92 -21.70 -11.06
C ASN A 513 -2.05 -21.35 -12.03
N GLU A 514 -2.37 -22.23 -12.95
CA GLU A 514 -3.48 -22.07 -13.89
C GLU A 514 -4.80 -21.74 -13.17
N LEU A 515 -4.93 -22.16 -11.93
CA LEU A 515 -6.10 -21.92 -11.06
C LEU A 515 -6.04 -20.56 -10.33
N ASN A 516 -4.90 -19.87 -10.30
CA ASN A 516 -4.70 -18.61 -9.57
C ASN A 516 -5.17 -18.67 -8.10
N GLU A 517 -4.95 -19.82 -7.45
CA GLU A 517 -5.38 -20.10 -6.08
C GLU A 517 -4.38 -19.57 -5.05
N VAL A 518 -4.91 -18.92 -4.02
CA VAL A 518 -4.13 -18.59 -2.82
C VAL A 518 -3.98 -19.86 -1.98
N VAL A 519 -2.76 -20.16 -1.53
CA VAL A 519 -2.54 -21.32 -0.66
C VAL A 519 -3.30 -21.11 0.66
N PRO A 520 -4.22 -22.03 1.02
CA PRO A 520 -4.88 -21.98 2.30
C PRO A 520 -3.88 -22.38 3.40
N ARG A 521 -4.08 -21.80 4.58
CA ARG A 521 -3.19 -21.99 5.73
C ARG A 521 -3.08 -23.46 6.15
N GLU A 522 -4.16 -24.21 6.03
CA GLU A 522 -4.28 -25.61 6.40
C GLU A 522 -3.38 -26.54 5.55
N MET A 523 -2.93 -26.06 4.40
CA MET A 523 -1.96 -26.77 3.56
C MET A 523 -0.51 -26.54 3.98
N LEU A 524 -0.24 -25.65 4.93
CA LEU A 524 1.11 -25.38 5.43
C LEU A 524 1.41 -26.34 6.60
N ASN A 525 2.52 -27.05 6.53
CA ASN A 525 2.98 -27.89 7.62
C ASN A 525 3.97 -27.13 8.52
N PHE A 526 3.47 -26.52 9.59
CA PHE A 526 4.27 -25.70 10.50
C PHE A 526 5.32 -26.47 11.30
N ALA A 527 5.24 -27.81 11.37
CA ALA A 527 6.21 -28.63 12.10
C ALA A 527 7.65 -28.52 11.56
N TYR A 528 7.79 -28.06 10.35
CA TYR A 528 9.10 -27.86 9.69
C TYR A 528 9.71 -26.47 9.88
N PHE A 529 9.09 -25.61 10.67
CA PHE A 529 9.58 -24.26 10.90
C PHE A 529 9.95 -24.04 12.36
N THR A 530 10.90 -23.15 12.58
CA THR A 530 11.35 -22.77 13.91
C THR A 530 10.66 -21.47 14.34
N HIS A 531 10.23 -21.41 15.59
CA HIS A 531 9.73 -20.18 16.21
C HIS A 531 10.86 -19.16 16.34
N GLU A 532 10.67 -18.00 15.75
CA GLU A 532 11.57 -16.85 15.84
C GLU A 532 10.76 -15.57 16.04
N PRO A 533 11.12 -14.68 16.97
CA PRO A 533 10.44 -13.40 17.15
C PRO A 533 10.64 -12.52 15.91
N SER A 534 9.63 -11.71 15.59
CA SER A 534 9.71 -10.69 14.55
C SER A 534 10.69 -9.59 14.97
N ARG A 535 11.32 -8.99 13.98
CA ARG A 535 12.16 -7.82 14.18
C ARG A 535 11.33 -6.57 13.99
N HIS A 536 11.34 -5.72 15.01
CA HIS A 536 10.54 -4.50 15.03
C HIS A 536 11.35 -3.30 14.57
N ASP A 537 10.67 -2.35 13.92
CA ASP A 537 11.26 -1.09 13.49
C ASP A 537 11.87 -0.35 14.68
N ARG A 538 12.98 0.33 14.43
CA ARG A 538 13.58 1.24 15.40
C ARG A 538 12.88 2.59 15.33
N TRP A 539 12.65 3.17 16.49
CA TRP A 539 12.02 4.47 16.62
C TRP A 539 12.95 5.44 17.30
N SER A 540 13.08 6.65 16.76
CA SER A 540 13.73 7.76 17.43
C SER A 540 12.78 8.39 18.44
N ALA A 541 13.33 8.91 19.54
CA ALA A 541 12.54 9.75 20.45
C ALA A 541 12.07 11.01 19.69
N PRO A 542 10.82 11.46 19.90
CA PRO A 542 10.33 12.68 19.30
C PRO A 542 11.19 13.87 19.80
N GLY A 543 11.76 14.63 18.87
CA GLY A 543 12.44 15.88 19.18
C GLY A 543 11.44 17.03 19.28
N PHE A 544 11.88 18.17 19.84
CA PHE A 544 11.13 19.42 19.86
C PHE A 544 11.80 20.47 18.97
N GLY A 545 11.05 21.40 18.43
CA GLY A 545 11.56 22.44 17.54
C GLY A 545 11.80 21.96 16.10
N THR A 546 12.78 22.54 15.39
CA THR A 546 13.04 22.20 13.97
C THR A 546 13.49 20.76 13.75
N SER A 547 14.15 20.13 14.74
CA SER A 547 14.48 18.71 14.71
C SER A 547 13.28 17.80 14.95
N ALA A 548 12.16 18.35 15.41
CA ALA A 548 10.93 17.61 15.69
C ALA A 548 10.27 17.03 14.43
N LEU A 549 10.58 17.56 13.25
CA LEU A 549 10.08 17.08 11.97
C LEU A 549 10.97 16.00 11.33
N ALA A 550 12.08 15.60 11.99
CA ALA A 550 12.91 14.50 11.53
C ALA A 550 12.15 13.17 11.53
N GLU A 551 12.55 12.25 10.65
CA GLU A 551 11.96 10.92 10.56
C GLU A 551 12.05 10.18 11.90
N VAL A 552 10.92 9.63 12.36
CA VAL A 552 10.84 8.95 13.67
C VAL A 552 10.90 7.43 13.56
N ASN A 553 10.29 6.83 12.54
CA ASN A 553 10.45 5.41 12.26
C ASN A 553 11.71 5.21 11.41
N LEU A 554 12.75 4.61 11.99
CA LEU A 554 14.03 4.40 11.34
C LEU A 554 14.12 3.06 10.59
N GLY A 555 13.05 2.25 10.61
CA GLY A 555 13.00 0.92 10.00
C GLY A 555 13.98 -0.07 10.61
N LEU A 556 14.31 -1.10 9.87
CA LEU A 556 15.29 -2.13 10.25
C LEU A 556 16.67 -1.82 9.65
N PRO A 557 17.76 -2.10 10.38
CA PRO A 557 19.09 -2.19 9.77
C PRO A 557 19.08 -3.25 8.65
N PRO A 558 19.90 -3.10 7.59
CA PRO A 558 19.92 -4.06 6.49
C PRO A 558 20.15 -5.51 6.91
N ALA A 559 20.98 -5.77 7.92
CA ALA A 559 21.23 -7.12 8.45
C ALA A 559 19.97 -7.71 9.11
N ASP A 560 19.23 -6.89 9.88
CA ASP A 560 18.00 -7.32 10.55
C ASP A 560 16.87 -7.52 9.53
N ALA A 561 16.78 -6.67 8.49
CA ALA A 561 15.81 -6.84 7.41
C ALA A 561 16.07 -8.14 6.61
N LEU A 562 17.33 -8.49 6.36
CA LEU A 562 17.69 -9.76 5.74
C LEU A 562 17.36 -10.96 6.64
N ALA A 563 17.62 -10.83 7.93
CA ALA A 563 17.26 -11.87 8.90
C ALA A 563 15.74 -12.02 8.99
N GLU A 564 14.99 -10.91 8.92
CA GLU A 564 13.53 -10.92 8.88
C GLU A 564 12.99 -11.61 7.61
N ALA A 565 13.60 -11.35 6.45
CA ALA A 565 13.23 -12.01 5.20
C ALA A 565 13.41 -13.54 5.28
N LYS A 566 14.40 -14.04 6.04
CA LYS A 566 14.63 -15.49 6.24
C LYS A 566 13.54 -16.16 7.05
N ARG A 567 12.75 -15.41 7.82
CA ARG A 567 11.59 -15.94 8.55
C ARG A 567 10.43 -16.30 7.62
N CYS A 568 10.47 -15.87 6.36
CA CYS A 568 9.40 -16.15 5.39
C CYS A 568 9.21 -17.65 5.19
N LEU A 569 7.94 -18.10 5.23
CA LEU A 569 7.57 -19.50 5.02
C LEU A 569 7.59 -19.90 3.54
N ASN A 570 7.69 -18.96 2.59
CA ASN A 570 7.55 -19.18 1.14
C ASN A 570 6.27 -19.97 0.79
N CYS A 571 5.12 -19.45 1.26
CA CYS A 571 3.83 -20.13 1.16
C CYS A 571 3.41 -20.39 -0.28
N GLY A 572 3.01 -21.61 -0.59
CA GLY A 572 2.47 -22.00 -1.90
C GLY A 572 3.50 -22.31 -2.97
N VAL A 573 4.80 -22.05 -2.75
CA VAL A 573 5.84 -22.18 -3.78
C VAL A 573 6.90 -23.16 -3.35
N CYS A 574 7.33 -24.05 -4.28
CA CYS A 574 8.43 -24.96 -4.03
C CYS A 574 9.75 -24.19 -3.94
N ASN A 575 10.52 -24.41 -2.87
CA ASN A 575 11.84 -23.80 -2.66
C ASN A 575 12.96 -24.81 -2.43
N ASP A 576 12.79 -26.03 -2.95
CA ASP A 576 13.80 -27.10 -2.94
C ASP A 576 14.23 -27.58 -1.54
N CYS A 577 13.30 -27.69 -0.60
CA CYS A 577 13.57 -28.08 0.78
C CYS A 577 13.80 -29.58 0.99
N ASP A 578 13.71 -30.42 -0.04
CA ASP A 578 13.92 -31.87 -0.07
C ASP A 578 12.93 -32.73 0.76
N VAL A 579 12.03 -32.14 1.52
CA VAL A 579 11.10 -32.88 2.41
C VAL A 579 10.32 -33.95 1.64
N CYS A 580 9.71 -33.59 0.52
CA CYS A 580 8.92 -34.52 -0.32
C CYS A 580 9.76 -35.71 -0.84
N MET A 581 11.02 -35.50 -1.15
CA MET A 581 11.95 -36.54 -1.58
C MET A 581 12.33 -37.46 -0.42
N ILE A 582 12.61 -36.88 0.77
CA ILE A 582 13.03 -37.63 1.96
C ILE A 582 11.90 -38.52 2.48
N VAL A 583 10.66 -38.02 2.48
CA VAL A 583 9.50 -38.77 3.01
C VAL A 583 8.93 -39.79 2.02
N CYS A 584 9.39 -39.81 0.78
CA CYS A 584 8.85 -40.71 -0.23
C CYS A 584 9.29 -42.16 0.02
N PRO A 585 8.39 -43.08 0.39
CA PRO A 585 8.79 -44.48 0.72
C PRO A 585 9.21 -45.29 -0.51
N ASP A 586 8.80 -44.84 -1.71
CA ASP A 586 9.11 -45.52 -2.97
C ASP A 586 10.27 -44.87 -3.73
N VAL A 587 10.94 -43.85 -3.13
CA VAL A 587 12.01 -43.07 -3.73
C VAL A 587 11.64 -42.58 -5.14
N ALA A 588 10.36 -42.22 -5.32
CA ALA A 588 9.82 -41.84 -6.63
C ALA A 588 10.01 -40.36 -6.96
N ILE A 589 10.63 -39.57 -6.07
CA ILE A 589 10.87 -38.13 -6.24
C ILE A 589 12.38 -37.92 -6.37
N HIS A 590 12.76 -37.24 -7.44
CA HIS A 590 14.16 -36.98 -7.77
C HIS A 590 14.41 -35.50 -7.95
N ARG A 591 15.50 -34.99 -7.36
CA ARG A 591 15.90 -33.58 -7.49
C ARG A 591 16.52 -33.33 -8.86
N HIS A 592 16.18 -32.21 -9.49
CA HIS A 592 16.89 -31.70 -10.67
C HIS A 592 18.18 -30.99 -10.25
N ALA A 593 19.16 -30.95 -11.20
CA ALA A 593 20.45 -30.34 -10.92
C ALA A 593 20.36 -28.82 -10.62
N GLU A 594 19.44 -28.12 -11.27
CA GLU A 594 19.33 -26.68 -11.15
C GLU A 594 18.25 -26.28 -10.14
N HIS A 595 17.01 -26.71 -10.34
CA HIS A 595 15.87 -26.35 -9.50
C HIS A 595 14.70 -27.31 -9.72
N GLY A 596 13.96 -27.64 -8.64
CA GLY A 596 12.75 -28.46 -8.68
C GLY A 596 12.99 -29.95 -8.60
N PHE A 597 11.90 -30.70 -8.74
CA PHE A 597 11.89 -32.16 -8.62
C PHE A 597 11.04 -32.79 -9.72
N SER A 598 11.39 -34.00 -10.12
CA SER A 598 10.57 -34.86 -10.98
C SER A 598 9.96 -36.00 -10.19
N LEU A 599 8.79 -36.43 -10.63
CA LEU A 599 8.02 -37.54 -10.05
C LEU A 599 8.05 -38.73 -11.02
N SER A 600 8.61 -39.84 -10.56
CA SER A 600 8.58 -41.11 -11.31
C SER A 600 7.30 -41.87 -11.04
N TYR A 601 6.26 -41.61 -11.83
CA TYR A 601 4.94 -42.25 -11.66
C TYR A 601 4.95 -43.76 -11.85
N LYS A 602 6.02 -44.35 -12.41
CA LYS A 602 6.19 -45.81 -12.49
C LYS A 602 6.36 -46.44 -11.11
N TYR A 603 6.89 -45.70 -10.15
CA TYR A 603 7.18 -46.18 -8.79
C TYR A 603 6.27 -45.56 -7.73
N CYS A 604 5.68 -44.40 -8.01
CA CYS A 604 4.78 -43.72 -7.09
C CYS A 604 3.48 -44.52 -6.90
N LYS A 605 3.16 -44.90 -5.68
CA LYS A 605 1.91 -45.60 -5.33
C LYS A 605 0.75 -44.67 -4.94
N GLY A 606 0.93 -43.34 -4.99
CA GLY A 606 -0.10 -42.37 -4.67
C GLY A 606 -0.44 -42.26 -3.18
N CYS A 607 0.53 -42.54 -2.27
CA CYS A 607 0.28 -42.53 -0.81
C CYS A 607 0.00 -41.14 -0.22
N GLY A 608 0.36 -40.06 -0.90
CA GLY A 608 0.09 -38.68 -0.47
C GLY A 608 1.05 -38.10 0.56
N LEU A 609 2.02 -38.87 1.12
CA LEU A 609 2.95 -38.37 2.16
C LEU A 609 3.70 -37.11 1.72
N CYS A 610 4.15 -37.05 0.48
CA CYS A 610 4.85 -35.86 -0.05
C CYS A 610 3.96 -34.60 -0.06
N VAL A 611 2.65 -34.75 -0.20
CA VAL A 611 1.68 -33.64 -0.15
C VAL A 611 1.43 -33.22 1.29
N THR A 612 1.15 -34.19 2.18
CA THR A 612 0.89 -33.94 3.62
C THR A 612 2.10 -33.31 4.30
N GLU A 613 3.30 -33.77 3.97
CA GLU A 613 4.54 -33.30 4.59
C GLU A 613 5.15 -32.08 3.88
N CYS A 614 4.53 -31.58 2.79
CA CYS A 614 5.02 -30.35 2.13
C CYS A 614 4.89 -29.14 3.04
N PRO A 615 5.99 -28.53 3.52
CA PRO A 615 5.91 -27.41 4.45
C PRO A 615 5.14 -26.21 3.89
N ARG A 616 5.11 -26.06 2.55
CA ARG A 616 4.67 -24.85 1.86
C ARG A 616 3.36 -24.98 1.09
N GLY A 617 2.76 -26.19 1.07
CA GLY A 617 1.54 -26.43 0.30
C GLY A 617 1.73 -26.32 -1.24
N ALA A 618 2.95 -26.60 -1.73
CA ALA A 618 3.29 -26.55 -3.15
C ALA A 618 2.99 -27.86 -3.92
N MET A 619 2.26 -28.78 -3.28
CA MET A 619 1.88 -30.06 -3.88
C MET A 619 0.41 -30.35 -3.63
N THR A 620 -0.20 -31.11 -4.55
CA THR A 620 -1.58 -31.60 -4.39
C THR A 620 -1.73 -32.99 -4.96
N MET A 621 -2.82 -33.70 -4.54
CA MET A 621 -3.20 -34.97 -5.13
C MET A 621 -4.20 -34.73 -6.27
N THR A 622 -3.99 -35.39 -7.42
CA THR A 622 -4.92 -35.38 -8.54
C THR A 622 -5.26 -36.82 -8.97
N ARG A 623 -6.35 -37.01 -9.71
CA ARG A 623 -6.66 -38.30 -10.33
C ARG A 623 -5.69 -38.60 -11.45
N GLU A 624 -5.34 -39.89 -11.65
CA GLU A 624 -4.52 -40.30 -12.76
C GLU A 624 -5.27 -40.09 -14.09
N GLY A 625 -4.64 -39.42 -15.05
CA GLY A 625 -5.25 -39.18 -16.38
C GLY A 625 -6.06 -37.88 -16.52
N LEU A 626 -6.02 -36.99 -15.53
CA LEU A 626 -6.54 -35.60 -15.63
C LEU A 626 -5.40 -34.62 -15.86
#